data_98c58f6f29cddcd40471a0b4e8f5a6b5
#
_entry.id   98c58f6f29cddcd40471a0b4e8f5a6b5
#
_cell.length_a   1.000
_cell.length_b   1.000
_cell.length_c   1.000
_cell.angle_alpha   90.00
_cell.angle_beta   90.00
_cell.angle_gamma   90.00
#
_symmetry.space_group_name_H-M   'P 1'
#
loop_
_entity.id
_entity.type
_entity.pdbx_description
1 polymer ?
#
loop_
_entity_poly.entity_id
_entity_poly.type
_entity_poly.pdbx_seq_one_letter_code
_entity_poly.pdbx_strand_id
1 'polypeptide(L)'
;MRIKSIYWNFGQNKPEKSFRYIDTSSIDRKKNIINYKNLQYLSPEQAPSRARKLVSQNSVLFSTVRPYLKNIAVVRELKEYLIASTAFIVLDTLLNETYLKYYLLSDNFINRVNNKSTGTSYPAINDYNFNLLLIALPPLSEQQRIVEAIESALEKVDEYAESYNRLEQLDKEFPDKLKKSILQYAMQGKLVEQDPNDESVEVLLEKIRAEKQKLFEEGKIKKKDLDISIVSQGDDK
;
A
#
# COMPACT_ATOMS: atom_id res chain seq x y z
N MET A 1 -25.39 -3.47 24.21
CA MET A 1 -24.76 -3.91 25.48
C MET A 1 -23.55 -3.07 25.80
N ARG A 2 -23.12 -2.90 27.07
CA ARG A 2 -21.84 -2.23 27.38
C ARG A 2 -20.66 -3.11 26.98
N ILE A 3 -19.59 -2.51 26.37
CA ILE A 3 -18.44 -3.26 25.90
C ILE A 3 -17.75 -4.05 27.04
N LYS A 4 -17.73 -3.54 28.25
CA LYS A 4 -17.19 -4.23 29.44
C LYS A 4 -17.79 -5.62 29.67
N SER A 5 -19.03 -5.85 29.27
CA SER A 5 -19.73 -7.11 29.50
C SER A 5 -19.36 -8.24 28.51
N ILE A 6 -18.59 -7.93 27.46
CA ILE A 6 -18.28 -8.88 26.38
C ILE A 6 -16.83 -9.32 26.36
N TYR A 7 -15.97 -8.80 27.24
CA TYR A 7 -14.55 -9.13 27.27
C TYR A 7 -14.00 -9.21 28.70
N TRP A 8 -12.87 -9.86 28.83
CA TRP A 8 -12.03 -9.86 30.02
C TRP A 8 -10.58 -9.54 29.64
N ASN A 9 -9.70 -9.37 30.62
CA ASN A 9 -8.26 -9.26 30.47
C ASN A 9 -7.55 -9.71 31.75
N PHE A 10 -6.26 -9.95 31.66
CA PHE A 10 -5.44 -10.43 32.79
C PHE A 10 -4.85 -9.30 33.66
N GLY A 11 -5.33 -8.07 33.50
CA GLY A 11 -4.82 -6.91 34.24
C GLY A 11 -3.44 -6.46 33.76
N GLN A 12 -2.67 -5.87 34.69
CA GLN A 12 -1.33 -5.34 34.42
C GLN A 12 -0.32 -6.04 35.33
N ASN A 13 0.51 -6.89 34.76
CA ASN A 13 1.53 -7.65 35.48
C ASN A 13 2.93 -7.38 34.88
N LYS A 14 3.97 -7.46 35.70
CA LYS A 14 5.35 -7.47 35.20
C LYS A 14 5.60 -8.78 34.44
N PRO A 15 6.34 -8.74 33.31
CA PRO A 15 6.77 -9.98 32.65
C PRO A 15 7.67 -10.80 33.59
N GLU A 16 7.42 -12.10 33.69
CA GLU A 16 8.21 -13.02 34.52
C GLU A 16 9.27 -13.78 33.72
N LYS A 17 9.12 -13.80 32.40
CA LYS A 17 10.05 -14.46 31.45
C LYS A 17 10.23 -13.62 30.22
N SER A 18 11.23 -13.96 29.39
CA SER A 18 11.48 -13.26 28.12
C SER A 18 10.27 -13.30 27.22
N PHE A 19 10.02 -12.20 26.51
CA PHE A 19 8.80 -11.96 25.76
C PHE A 19 9.05 -11.12 24.51
N ARG A 20 8.12 -11.16 23.57
CA ARG A 20 8.05 -10.17 22.50
C ARG A 20 7.09 -9.04 22.87
N TYR A 21 7.54 -7.83 22.65
CA TYR A 21 6.83 -6.62 23.05
C TYR A 21 6.01 -6.03 21.93
N ILE A 22 4.72 -5.81 22.21
CA ILE A 22 3.79 -5.15 21.28
C ILE A 22 3.51 -3.73 21.80
N ASP A 23 3.97 -2.73 21.08
CA ASP A 23 3.59 -1.34 21.30
C ASP A 23 2.75 -0.78 20.13
N THR A 24 2.40 0.50 20.18
CA THR A 24 1.56 1.13 19.17
C THR A 24 2.23 1.22 17.79
N SER A 25 3.56 1.18 17.72
CA SER A 25 4.33 1.17 16.46
C SER A 25 4.37 -0.21 15.82
N SER A 26 4.08 -1.26 16.59
CA SER A 26 4.07 -2.65 16.12
C SER A 26 2.86 -2.96 15.22
N ILE A 27 1.87 -2.07 15.13
CA ILE A 27 0.67 -2.28 14.31
C ILE A 27 0.82 -1.55 12.98
N ASP A 28 0.68 -2.30 11.88
CA ASP A 28 0.46 -1.73 10.56
C ASP A 28 -0.96 -1.15 10.48
N ARG A 29 -1.06 0.18 10.43
CA ARG A 29 -2.34 0.91 10.44
C ARG A 29 -3.16 0.74 9.15
N LYS A 30 -2.49 0.45 8.02
CA LYS A 30 -3.20 0.27 6.74
C LYS A 30 -3.93 -1.07 6.70
N LYS A 31 -3.27 -2.10 7.26
CA LYS A 31 -3.79 -3.48 7.26
C LYS A 31 -4.46 -3.87 8.58
N ASN A 32 -4.27 -3.10 9.64
CA ASN A 32 -4.72 -3.41 11.00
C ASN A 32 -4.27 -4.80 11.46
N ILE A 33 -2.96 -5.07 11.29
CA ILE A 33 -2.28 -6.30 11.69
C ILE A 33 -1.03 -6.00 12.51
N ILE A 34 -0.61 -6.96 13.33
CA ILE A 34 0.64 -6.89 14.09
C ILE A 34 1.79 -7.30 13.17
N ASN A 35 2.85 -6.49 13.14
CA ASN A 35 4.07 -6.82 12.44
C ASN A 35 4.97 -7.68 13.32
N TYR A 36 4.73 -8.98 13.35
CA TYR A 36 5.46 -9.93 14.20
C TYR A 36 6.97 -9.98 13.93
N LYS A 37 7.41 -9.68 12.70
CA LYS A 37 8.85 -9.70 12.33
C LYS A 37 9.66 -8.62 13.04
N ASN A 38 9.01 -7.49 13.35
CA ASN A 38 9.67 -6.32 13.93
C ASN A 38 9.48 -6.21 15.45
N LEU A 39 8.86 -7.21 16.10
CA LEU A 39 8.67 -7.20 17.55
C LEU A 39 10.02 -7.38 18.25
N GLN A 40 10.30 -6.53 19.23
CA GLN A 40 11.48 -6.63 20.07
C GLN A 40 11.35 -7.82 21.03
N TYR A 41 12.40 -8.65 21.11
CA TYR A 41 12.51 -9.72 22.09
C TYR A 41 13.28 -9.19 23.29
N LEU A 42 12.68 -9.19 24.47
CA LEU A 42 13.18 -8.55 25.68
C LEU A 42 13.18 -9.53 26.86
N SER A 43 14.18 -9.38 27.74
CA SER A 43 14.18 -10.04 29.06
C SER A 43 13.31 -9.23 30.06
N PRO A 44 12.91 -9.83 31.19
CA PRO A 44 12.16 -9.12 32.23
C PRO A 44 12.86 -7.86 32.75
N GLU A 45 14.19 -7.86 32.84
CA GLU A 45 15.01 -6.71 33.29
C GLU A 45 15.00 -5.56 32.28
N GLN A 46 14.90 -5.86 30.98
CA GLN A 46 14.85 -4.90 29.89
C GLN A 46 13.44 -4.39 29.61
N ALA A 47 12.44 -4.91 30.32
CA ALA A 47 11.04 -4.61 30.06
C ALA A 47 10.73 -3.11 30.27
N PRO A 48 10.23 -2.41 29.22
CA PRO A 48 9.74 -1.04 29.40
C PRO A 48 8.66 -0.96 30.49
N SER A 49 8.60 0.17 31.19
CA SER A 49 7.61 0.37 32.25
C SER A 49 6.14 0.12 31.79
N ARG A 50 5.88 0.29 30.50
CA ARG A 50 4.58 0.06 29.88
C ARG A 50 4.32 -1.39 29.42
N ALA A 51 5.31 -2.28 29.44
CA ALA A 51 5.14 -3.70 29.09
C ALA A 51 4.46 -4.43 30.26
N ARG A 52 3.13 -4.46 30.27
CA ARG A 52 2.35 -4.94 31.42
C ARG A 52 1.15 -5.82 31.07
N LYS A 53 0.68 -5.82 29.83
CA LYS A 53 -0.57 -6.49 29.47
C LYS A 53 -0.30 -7.80 28.75
N LEU A 54 -0.58 -8.91 29.40
CA LEU A 54 -0.55 -10.24 28.79
C LEU A 54 -1.60 -10.30 27.67
N VAL A 55 -1.25 -10.92 26.56
CA VAL A 55 -2.17 -11.18 25.45
C VAL A 55 -2.30 -12.67 25.20
N SER A 56 -3.47 -13.08 24.79
CA SER A 56 -3.81 -14.44 24.38
C SER A 56 -3.94 -14.53 22.85
N GLN A 57 -4.01 -15.74 22.34
CA GLN A 57 -4.40 -15.93 20.94
C GLN A 57 -5.83 -15.40 20.75
N ASN A 58 -6.03 -14.70 19.64
CA ASN A 58 -7.27 -14.03 19.26
C ASN A 58 -7.66 -12.82 20.14
N SER A 59 -6.82 -12.39 21.11
CA SER A 59 -7.03 -11.11 21.78
C SER A 59 -7.14 -9.98 20.77
N VAL A 60 -8.09 -9.08 20.95
CA VAL A 60 -8.20 -7.84 20.16
C VAL A 60 -7.52 -6.72 20.92
N LEU A 61 -6.55 -6.07 20.28
CA LEU A 61 -5.81 -4.94 20.82
C LEU A 61 -6.41 -3.64 20.31
N PHE A 62 -6.80 -2.77 21.23
CA PHE A 62 -7.33 -1.43 20.92
C PHE A 62 -6.41 -0.37 21.54
N SER A 63 -5.80 0.50 20.70
CA SER A 63 -4.96 1.59 21.22
C SER A 63 -5.82 2.66 21.88
N THR A 64 -5.51 2.97 23.16
CA THR A 64 -6.17 4.03 23.90
C THR A 64 -5.67 5.41 23.54
N VAL A 65 -4.46 5.51 22.96
CA VAL A 65 -3.81 6.77 22.60
C VAL A 65 -4.10 7.08 21.13
N ARG A 66 -4.56 8.30 20.86
CA ARG A 66 -4.95 8.76 19.51
C ARG A 66 -5.87 7.77 18.81
N PRO A 67 -7.07 7.50 19.37
CA PRO A 67 -7.97 6.47 18.84
C PRO A 67 -8.35 6.66 17.38
N TYR A 68 -8.37 7.92 16.91
CA TYR A 68 -8.63 8.26 15.51
C TYR A 68 -7.61 7.66 14.53
N LEU A 69 -6.42 7.24 15.01
CA LEU A 69 -5.42 6.53 14.18
C LEU A 69 -5.78 5.06 13.94
N LYS A 70 -6.84 4.55 14.60
CA LYS A 70 -7.35 3.18 14.41
C LYS A 70 -6.29 2.09 14.56
N ASN A 71 -5.36 2.24 15.52
CA ASN A 71 -4.40 1.19 15.85
C ASN A 71 -5.10 0.03 16.56
N ILE A 72 -5.70 -0.86 15.81
CA ILE A 72 -6.49 -2.00 16.28
C ILE A 72 -6.02 -3.23 15.53
N ALA A 73 -5.73 -4.32 16.24
CA ALA A 73 -5.31 -5.57 15.61
C ALA A 73 -5.75 -6.78 16.43
N VAL A 74 -5.83 -7.94 15.78
CA VAL A 74 -6.06 -9.24 16.42
C VAL A 74 -4.73 -9.97 16.56
N VAL A 75 -4.48 -10.59 17.70
CA VAL A 75 -3.32 -11.46 17.94
C VAL A 75 -3.56 -12.80 17.26
N ARG A 76 -2.98 -12.99 16.06
CA ARG A 76 -3.15 -14.22 15.25
C ARG A 76 -2.11 -15.28 15.55
N GLU A 77 -0.88 -14.86 15.87
CA GLU A 77 0.22 -15.78 16.14
C GLU A 77 0.64 -15.67 17.60
N LEU A 78 0.57 -16.76 18.31
CA LEU A 78 1.02 -16.90 19.71
C LEU A 78 2.10 -17.99 19.81
N LYS A 79 3.17 -17.85 19.01
CA LYS A 79 4.32 -18.78 19.05
C LYS A 79 5.22 -18.57 20.26
N GLU A 80 5.17 -17.38 20.85
CA GLU A 80 6.03 -16.94 21.95
C GLU A 80 5.20 -16.16 22.97
N TYR A 81 5.80 -15.91 24.13
CA TYR A 81 5.18 -15.09 25.18
C TYR A 81 5.10 -13.63 24.71
N LEU A 82 3.90 -13.12 24.57
CA LEU A 82 3.63 -11.77 24.08
C LEU A 82 3.13 -10.87 25.20
N ILE A 83 3.67 -9.66 25.28
CA ILE A 83 3.23 -8.62 26.22
C ILE A 83 2.94 -7.35 25.45
N ALA A 84 1.74 -6.83 25.61
CA ALA A 84 1.35 -5.55 25.04
C ALA A 84 1.62 -4.38 26.00
N SER A 85 1.76 -3.20 25.42
CA SER A 85 1.86 -1.94 26.14
C SER A 85 0.58 -1.61 26.89
N THR A 86 0.71 -0.88 28.01
CA THR A 86 -0.44 -0.27 28.70
C THR A 86 -1.22 0.73 27.85
N ALA A 87 -0.67 1.16 26.69
CA ALA A 87 -1.36 1.96 25.70
C ALA A 87 -2.46 1.19 24.94
N PHE A 88 -2.58 -0.11 25.16
CA PHE A 88 -3.68 -0.91 24.62
C PHE A 88 -4.70 -1.31 25.68
N ILE A 89 -5.94 -1.39 25.28
CA ILE A 89 -6.94 -2.24 25.92
C ILE A 89 -6.84 -3.60 25.21
N VAL A 90 -6.61 -4.66 25.99
CA VAL A 90 -6.64 -6.05 25.54
C VAL A 90 -8.03 -6.59 25.77
N LEU A 91 -8.65 -7.12 24.73
CA LEU A 91 -10.01 -7.63 24.76
C LEU A 91 -9.97 -9.13 24.43
N ASP A 92 -10.00 -9.95 25.45
CA ASP A 92 -10.25 -11.39 25.33
C ASP A 92 -11.76 -11.63 25.36
N THR A 93 -12.31 -12.35 24.41
CA THR A 93 -13.77 -12.46 24.23
C THR A 93 -14.16 -13.82 23.67
N LEU A 94 -15.42 -14.20 23.84
CA LEU A 94 -16.07 -15.33 23.17
C LEU A 94 -16.76 -14.93 21.86
N LEU A 95 -16.76 -13.64 21.50
CA LEU A 95 -17.28 -13.18 20.23
C LEU A 95 -16.30 -13.57 19.10
N ASN A 96 -16.78 -13.50 17.86
CA ASN A 96 -15.88 -13.53 16.73
C ASN A 96 -14.94 -12.31 16.80
N GLU A 97 -13.64 -12.56 16.96
CA GLU A 97 -12.63 -11.51 17.16
C GLU A 97 -12.47 -10.61 15.93
N THR A 98 -12.73 -11.14 14.74
CA THR A 98 -12.69 -10.37 13.50
C THR A 98 -13.90 -9.44 13.40
N TYR A 99 -15.09 -9.91 13.80
CA TYR A 99 -16.26 -9.06 13.94
C TYR A 99 -15.99 -7.91 14.92
N LEU A 100 -15.45 -8.25 16.11
CA LEU A 100 -15.11 -7.23 17.10
C LEU A 100 -14.11 -6.22 16.54
N LYS A 101 -13.06 -6.67 15.85
CA LYS A 101 -12.09 -5.78 15.19
C LYS A 101 -12.79 -4.82 14.22
N TYR A 102 -13.63 -5.31 13.31
CA TYR A 102 -14.32 -4.46 12.35
C TYR A 102 -15.30 -3.49 13.00
N TYR A 103 -16.00 -3.93 14.04
CA TYR A 103 -16.87 -3.05 14.81
C TYR A 103 -16.10 -1.90 15.47
N LEU A 104 -14.96 -2.20 16.09
CA LEU A 104 -14.08 -1.21 16.72
C LEU A 104 -13.44 -0.25 15.69
N LEU A 105 -13.19 -0.70 14.46
CA LEU A 105 -12.67 0.11 13.36
C LEU A 105 -13.70 1.06 12.77
N SER A 106 -14.99 0.84 13.00
CA SER A 106 -16.06 1.66 12.42
C SER A 106 -15.96 3.11 12.87
N ASP A 107 -16.25 4.04 11.96
CA ASP A 107 -16.23 5.48 12.29
C ASP A 107 -17.20 5.84 13.40
N ASN A 108 -18.36 5.17 13.45
CA ASN A 108 -19.33 5.36 14.52
C ASN A 108 -18.73 5.03 15.88
N PHE A 109 -17.99 3.91 16.01
CA PHE A 109 -17.36 3.54 17.28
C PHE A 109 -16.21 4.50 17.62
N ILE A 110 -15.34 4.79 16.67
CA ILE A 110 -14.20 5.71 16.86
C ILE A 110 -14.67 7.11 17.27
N ASN A 111 -15.72 7.64 16.65
CA ASN A 111 -16.28 8.94 17.03
C ASN A 111 -16.78 8.94 18.48
N ARG A 112 -17.44 7.86 18.92
CA ARG A 112 -17.86 7.73 20.33
C ARG A 112 -16.67 7.64 21.29
N VAL A 113 -15.58 6.98 20.89
CA VAL A 113 -14.33 6.93 21.65
C VAL A 113 -13.72 8.32 21.75
N ASN A 114 -13.60 9.02 20.62
CA ASN A 114 -13.00 10.36 20.56
C ASN A 114 -13.77 11.35 21.44
N ASN A 115 -15.11 11.30 21.44
CA ASN A 115 -15.96 12.15 22.29
C ASN A 115 -15.77 11.91 23.79
N LYS A 116 -15.26 10.73 24.19
CA LYS A 116 -14.95 10.39 25.59
C LYS A 116 -13.45 10.43 25.90
N SER A 117 -12.63 10.77 24.92
CA SER A 117 -11.19 10.94 25.09
C SER A 117 -10.87 12.30 25.70
N THR A 118 -9.78 12.39 26.45
CA THR A 118 -9.27 13.60 27.06
C THR A 118 -7.90 13.95 26.48
N GLY A 119 -7.55 15.25 26.52
CA GLY A 119 -6.29 15.77 25.96
C GLY A 119 -6.45 16.32 24.55
N THR A 120 -5.84 17.48 24.29
CA THR A 120 -5.93 18.18 22.98
C THR A 120 -4.90 17.67 21.96
N SER A 121 -3.63 17.66 22.31
CA SER A 121 -2.55 17.23 21.39
C SER A 121 -2.38 15.72 21.31
N TYR A 122 -2.68 15.00 22.41
CA TYR A 122 -2.58 13.55 22.53
C TYR A 122 -3.86 12.99 23.14
N PRO A 123 -4.99 13.02 22.42
CA PRO A 123 -6.23 12.51 22.98
C PRO A 123 -6.09 11.03 23.32
N ALA A 124 -6.56 10.69 24.52
CA ALA A 124 -6.56 9.31 25.00
C ALA A 124 -7.86 8.99 25.74
N ILE A 125 -8.34 7.76 25.58
CA ILE A 125 -9.45 7.24 26.35
C ILE A 125 -8.92 6.39 27.50
N ASN A 126 -9.47 6.58 28.69
CA ASN A 126 -9.17 5.70 29.82
C ASN A 126 -10.08 4.45 29.83
N ASP A 127 -9.65 3.42 30.56
CA ASP A 127 -10.37 2.14 30.63
C ASP A 127 -11.82 2.32 31.14
N TYR A 128 -12.05 3.26 32.06
CA TYR A 128 -13.39 3.52 32.61
C TYR A 128 -14.34 4.03 31.51
N ASN A 129 -13.96 5.07 30.78
CA ASN A 129 -14.77 5.65 29.72
C ASN A 129 -14.98 4.67 28.56
N PHE A 130 -13.95 3.90 28.22
CA PHE A 130 -14.04 2.86 27.20
C PHE A 130 -15.08 1.79 27.60
N ASN A 131 -15.04 1.32 28.84
CA ASN A 131 -15.93 0.30 29.37
C ASN A 131 -17.42 0.69 29.37
N LEU A 132 -17.72 1.99 29.36
CA LEU A 132 -19.09 2.50 29.27
C LEU A 132 -19.64 2.56 27.84
N LEU A 133 -18.80 2.38 26.81
CA LEU A 133 -19.24 2.39 25.42
C LEU A 133 -20.19 1.22 25.12
N LEU A 134 -21.11 1.46 24.21
CA LEU A 134 -22.05 0.43 23.77
C LEU A 134 -21.55 -0.28 22.53
N ILE A 135 -21.81 -1.57 22.45
CA ILE A 135 -21.54 -2.42 21.29
C ILE A 135 -22.82 -3.12 20.86
N ALA A 136 -23.02 -3.27 19.54
CA ALA A 136 -24.01 -4.17 18.99
C ALA A 136 -23.55 -5.61 19.21
N LEU A 137 -24.47 -6.49 19.57
CA LEU A 137 -24.19 -7.89 19.86
C LEU A 137 -25.15 -8.79 19.09
N PRO A 138 -24.91 -9.04 17.80
CA PRO A 138 -25.67 -10.04 17.06
C PRO A 138 -25.29 -11.47 17.49
N PRO A 139 -26.10 -12.48 17.18
CA PRO A 139 -25.76 -13.88 17.38
C PRO A 139 -24.44 -14.25 16.67
N LEU A 140 -23.70 -15.25 17.17
CA LEU A 140 -22.39 -15.65 16.60
C LEU A 140 -22.47 -16.00 15.11
N SER A 141 -23.55 -16.67 14.67
CA SER A 141 -23.76 -16.97 13.25
C SER A 141 -23.94 -15.73 12.38
N GLU A 142 -24.54 -14.67 12.92
CA GLU A 142 -24.67 -13.39 12.22
C GLU A 142 -23.33 -12.62 12.21
N GLN A 143 -22.57 -12.64 13.31
CA GLN A 143 -21.21 -12.09 13.35
C GLN A 143 -20.34 -12.70 12.25
N GLN A 144 -20.42 -14.03 12.05
CA GLN A 144 -19.67 -14.73 11.01
C GLN A 144 -20.09 -14.26 9.61
N ARG A 145 -21.40 -14.19 9.31
CA ARG A 145 -21.90 -13.68 8.02
C ARG A 145 -21.47 -12.23 7.76
N ILE A 146 -21.47 -11.39 8.79
CA ILE A 146 -20.98 -10.00 8.67
C ILE A 146 -19.50 -9.97 8.28
N VAL A 147 -18.67 -10.79 8.94
CA VAL A 147 -17.24 -10.88 8.63
C VAL A 147 -17.02 -11.34 7.19
N GLU A 148 -17.67 -12.42 6.77
CA GLU A 148 -17.58 -12.95 5.41
C GLU A 148 -17.99 -11.92 4.35
N ALA A 149 -19.08 -11.19 4.61
CA ALA A 149 -19.52 -10.13 3.70
C ALA A 149 -18.50 -8.97 3.60
N ILE A 150 -17.90 -8.57 4.72
CA ILE A 150 -16.87 -7.52 4.76
C ILE A 150 -15.61 -7.99 4.01
N GLU A 151 -15.13 -9.19 4.29
CA GLU A 151 -13.92 -9.73 3.67
C GLU A 151 -14.09 -9.91 2.16
N SER A 152 -15.23 -10.44 1.72
CA SER A 152 -15.56 -10.53 0.28
C SER A 152 -15.64 -9.16 -0.40
N ALA A 153 -16.16 -8.14 0.29
CA ALA A 153 -16.17 -6.78 -0.26
C ALA A 153 -14.76 -6.18 -0.35
N LEU A 154 -13.91 -6.43 0.65
CA LEU A 154 -12.51 -5.96 0.65
C LEU A 154 -11.69 -6.61 -0.47
N GLU A 155 -11.86 -7.90 -0.74
CA GLU A 155 -11.21 -8.57 -1.88
C GLU A 155 -11.55 -7.88 -3.20
N LYS A 156 -12.83 -7.56 -3.43
CA LYS A 156 -13.24 -6.83 -4.64
C LYS A 156 -12.66 -5.42 -4.72
N VAL A 157 -12.48 -4.75 -3.58
CA VAL A 157 -11.81 -3.43 -3.54
C VAL A 157 -10.34 -3.56 -3.94
N ASP A 158 -9.66 -4.60 -3.48
CA ASP A 158 -8.25 -4.85 -3.83
C ASP A 158 -8.09 -5.18 -5.32
N GLU A 159 -8.96 -6.02 -5.90
CA GLU A 159 -9.01 -6.32 -7.34
C GLU A 159 -9.26 -5.04 -8.18
N TYR A 160 -10.20 -4.21 -7.72
CA TYR A 160 -10.48 -2.94 -8.38
C TYR A 160 -9.29 -1.99 -8.32
N ALA A 161 -8.64 -1.89 -7.15
CA ALA A 161 -7.47 -1.04 -6.96
C ALA A 161 -6.31 -1.45 -7.87
N GLU A 162 -6.07 -2.76 -8.03
CA GLU A 162 -5.06 -3.29 -8.95
C GLU A 162 -5.36 -2.92 -10.41
N SER A 163 -6.61 -3.11 -10.84
CA SER A 163 -7.08 -2.77 -12.18
C SER A 163 -6.98 -1.26 -12.45
N TYR A 164 -7.36 -0.44 -11.47
CA TYR A 164 -7.26 1.02 -11.56
C TYR A 164 -5.81 1.50 -11.68
N ASN A 165 -4.90 0.97 -10.85
CA ASN A 165 -3.48 1.31 -10.91
C ASN A 165 -2.86 0.94 -12.26
N ARG A 166 -3.27 -0.20 -12.83
CA ARG A 166 -2.82 -0.63 -14.16
C ARG A 166 -3.31 0.33 -15.26
N LEU A 167 -4.57 0.77 -15.18
CA LEU A 167 -5.12 1.75 -16.13
C LEU A 167 -4.37 3.09 -16.02
N GLU A 168 -4.16 3.59 -14.81
CA GLU A 168 -3.41 4.84 -14.58
C GLU A 168 -1.97 4.77 -15.14
N GLN A 169 -1.31 3.62 -15.00
CA GLN A 169 0.01 3.42 -15.57
C GLN A 169 -0.04 3.44 -17.10
N LEU A 170 -1.03 2.77 -17.72
CA LEU A 170 -1.22 2.79 -19.16
C LEU A 170 -1.43 4.20 -19.71
N ASP A 171 -2.28 4.99 -19.03
CA ASP A 171 -2.53 6.39 -19.42
C ASP A 171 -1.26 7.25 -19.35
N LYS A 172 -0.42 7.06 -18.35
CA LYS A 172 0.87 7.76 -18.23
C LYS A 172 1.86 7.39 -19.32
N GLU A 173 1.89 6.12 -19.74
CA GLU A 173 2.82 5.62 -20.75
C GLU A 173 2.32 5.83 -22.18
N PHE A 174 1.01 6.01 -22.38
CA PHE A 174 0.37 6.07 -23.69
C PHE A 174 0.94 7.15 -24.61
N PRO A 175 1.14 8.43 -24.18
CA PRO A 175 1.66 9.47 -25.04
C PRO A 175 3.04 9.12 -25.62
N ASP A 176 3.92 8.57 -24.79
CA ASP A 176 5.28 8.21 -25.23
C ASP A 176 5.28 6.98 -26.15
N LYS A 177 4.45 5.99 -25.87
CA LYS A 177 4.27 4.82 -26.74
C LYS A 177 3.68 5.21 -28.08
N LEU A 178 2.67 6.08 -28.10
CA LEU A 178 2.05 6.60 -29.32
C LEU A 178 3.08 7.37 -30.16
N LYS A 179 3.86 8.26 -29.54
CA LYS A 179 4.90 9.03 -30.20
C LYS A 179 5.94 8.12 -30.87
N LYS A 180 6.43 7.10 -30.14
CA LYS A 180 7.35 6.10 -30.68
C LYS A 180 6.75 5.32 -31.85
N SER A 181 5.49 4.93 -31.75
CA SER A 181 4.80 4.22 -32.83
C SER A 181 4.66 5.09 -34.07
N ILE A 182 4.25 6.36 -33.93
CA ILE A 182 4.15 7.31 -35.05
C ILE A 182 5.51 7.49 -35.74
N LEU A 183 6.57 7.68 -34.94
CA LEU A 183 7.93 7.80 -35.49
C LEU A 183 8.37 6.54 -36.25
N GLN A 184 8.05 5.36 -35.71
CA GLN A 184 8.35 4.09 -36.38
C GLN A 184 7.61 3.97 -37.72
N TYR A 185 6.32 4.33 -37.77
CA TYR A 185 5.54 4.35 -39.03
C TYR A 185 6.10 5.35 -40.01
N ALA A 186 6.52 6.55 -39.54
CA ALA A 186 7.17 7.52 -40.39
C ALA A 186 8.47 7.00 -41.02
N MET A 187 9.33 6.39 -40.18
CA MET A 187 10.62 5.81 -40.67
C MET A 187 10.45 4.63 -41.61
N GLN A 188 9.29 3.93 -41.57
CA GLN A 188 8.98 2.86 -42.53
C GLN A 188 8.29 3.36 -43.79
N GLY A 189 8.12 4.68 -43.98
CA GLY A 189 7.41 5.26 -45.10
C GLY A 189 5.90 4.99 -45.15
N LYS A 190 5.31 4.58 -44.00
CA LYS A 190 3.90 4.19 -43.91
C LYS A 190 2.98 5.28 -43.36
N LEU A 191 3.56 6.39 -42.90
CA LEU A 191 2.78 7.48 -42.27
C LEU A 191 2.10 8.38 -43.32
N VAL A 192 2.77 8.56 -44.47
CA VAL A 192 2.28 9.37 -45.58
C VAL A 192 2.32 8.52 -46.85
N GLU A 193 1.30 8.62 -47.69
CA GLU A 193 1.30 7.96 -49.01
C GLU A 193 2.39 8.59 -49.86
N GLN A 194 3.09 7.76 -50.64
CA GLN A 194 4.14 8.23 -51.57
C GLN A 194 3.47 8.91 -52.78
N ASP A 195 3.87 10.12 -53.11
CA ASP A 195 3.41 10.79 -54.32
C ASP A 195 4.23 10.30 -55.54
N PRO A 196 3.56 9.76 -56.58
CA PRO A 196 4.26 9.32 -57.80
C PRO A 196 5.01 10.44 -58.55
N ASN A 197 4.71 11.70 -58.26
CA ASN A 197 5.35 12.86 -58.85
C ASN A 197 6.57 13.35 -58.03
N ASP A 198 6.86 12.76 -56.89
CA ASP A 198 8.06 13.10 -56.13
C ASP A 198 9.33 12.73 -56.88
N GLU A 199 10.39 13.50 -56.69
CA GLU A 199 11.70 13.20 -57.30
C GLU A 199 12.25 11.86 -56.78
N SER A 200 12.89 11.11 -57.67
CA SER A 200 13.51 9.85 -57.30
C SER A 200 14.72 10.04 -56.37
N VAL A 201 14.99 9.00 -55.55
CA VAL A 201 16.14 9.02 -54.64
C VAL A 201 17.45 9.26 -55.36
N GLU A 202 17.62 8.75 -56.60
CA GLU A 202 18.80 8.94 -57.41
C GLU A 202 19.03 10.43 -57.73
N VAL A 203 17.99 11.16 -58.16
CA VAL A 203 18.04 12.60 -58.42
C VAL A 203 18.42 13.38 -57.16
N LEU A 204 17.82 13.03 -56.00
CA LEU A 204 18.18 13.66 -54.74
C LEU A 204 19.63 13.42 -54.34
N LEU A 205 20.13 12.20 -54.53
CA LEU A 205 21.53 11.84 -54.25
C LEU A 205 22.52 12.57 -55.17
N GLU A 206 22.18 12.76 -56.43
CA GLU A 206 22.99 13.57 -57.35
C GLU A 206 23.07 15.04 -56.90
N LYS A 207 21.94 15.63 -56.49
CA LYS A 207 21.93 16.97 -55.92
C LYS A 207 22.82 17.09 -54.68
N ILE A 208 22.72 16.11 -53.74
CA ILE A 208 23.55 16.07 -52.55
C ILE A 208 25.05 15.96 -52.91
N ARG A 209 25.42 15.13 -53.92
CA ARG A 209 26.80 15.00 -54.35
C ARG A 209 27.34 16.31 -54.96
N ALA A 210 26.55 16.96 -55.79
CA ALA A 210 26.92 18.24 -56.41
C ALA A 210 27.12 19.33 -55.33
N GLU A 211 26.23 19.41 -54.34
CA GLU A 211 26.36 20.41 -53.25
C GLU A 211 27.57 20.10 -52.33
N LYS A 212 27.83 18.84 -52.02
CA LYS A 212 29.03 18.44 -51.27
C LYS A 212 30.32 18.78 -52.03
N GLN A 213 30.36 18.55 -53.35
CA GLN A 213 31.52 18.90 -54.20
C GLN A 213 31.79 20.41 -54.16
N LYS A 214 30.74 21.22 -54.28
CA LYS A 214 30.83 22.67 -54.20
C LYS A 214 31.35 23.14 -52.84
N LEU A 215 30.82 22.59 -51.76
CA LEU A 215 31.27 22.92 -50.42
C LEU A 215 32.72 22.50 -50.14
N PHE A 216 33.17 21.43 -50.77
CA PHE A 216 34.58 21.03 -50.72
C PHE A 216 35.50 21.98 -51.48
N GLU A 217 35.12 22.42 -52.68
CA GLU A 217 35.82 23.41 -53.43
C GLU A 217 35.92 24.77 -52.74
N GLU A 218 34.86 25.14 -52.00
CA GLU A 218 34.83 26.31 -51.12
C GLU A 218 35.63 26.15 -49.83
N GLY A 219 36.23 24.97 -49.59
CA GLY A 219 36.99 24.67 -48.37
C GLY A 219 36.20 24.52 -47.10
N LYS A 220 34.86 24.39 -47.18
CA LYS A 220 33.95 24.30 -46.02
C LYS A 220 33.85 22.92 -45.43
N ILE A 221 34.10 21.85 -46.23
CA ILE A 221 34.08 20.46 -45.77
C ILE A 221 35.38 19.75 -46.14
N LYS A 222 35.68 18.63 -45.48
CA LYS A 222 36.89 17.84 -45.70
C LYS A 222 36.62 16.75 -46.74
N LYS A 223 37.69 16.26 -47.41
CA LYS A 223 37.63 15.19 -48.43
C LYS A 223 36.91 13.92 -47.93
N LYS A 224 37.02 13.59 -46.64
CA LYS A 224 36.33 12.45 -46.03
C LYS A 224 34.81 12.60 -46.00
N ASP A 225 34.30 13.83 -46.07
CA ASP A 225 32.86 14.15 -45.97
C ASP A 225 32.18 14.11 -47.34
N LEU A 226 32.95 13.90 -48.45
CA LEU A 226 32.42 13.73 -49.80
C LEU A 226 31.77 12.37 -50.02
N ASP A 227 32.21 11.37 -49.27
CA ASP A 227 31.69 10.01 -49.44
C ASP A 227 30.23 9.89 -49.03
N ILE A 228 29.44 9.18 -49.84
CA ILE A 228 28.02 8.84 -49.54
C ILE A 228 27.94 7.32 -49.61
N SER A 229 28.08 6.69 -48.46
CA SER A 229 27.84 5.25 -48.33
C SER A 229 26.35 4.97 -48.23
N ILE A 230 25.79 4.32 -49.22
CA ILE A 230 24.40 3.84 -49.19
C ILE A 230 24.46 2.35 -48.87
N VAL A 231 23.89 1.97 -47.74
CA VAL A 231 23.63 0.55 -47.43
C VAL A 231 22.24 0.22 -47.98
N SER A 232 22.15 -0.53 -49.07
CA SER A 232 20.89 -1.13 -49.46
C SER A 232 20.50 -2.18 -48.40
N GLN A 233 19.38 -1.99 -47.71
CA GLN A 233 18.76 -3.06 -46.95
C GLN A 233 18.35 -4.14 -47.97
N GLY A 234 19.03 -5.28 -47.92
CA GLY A 234 18.62 -6.45 -48.70
C GLY A 234 17.25 -6.89 -48.21
N ASP A 235 16.40 -7.32 -49.11
CA ASP A 235 15.14 -7.96 -48.87
C ASP A 235 15.37 -9.21 -48.00
N ASP A 236 15.23 -9.06 -46.69
CA ASP A 236 15.04 -10.19 -45.79
C ASP A 236 13.60 -10.68 -45.97
N LYS A 237 13.48 -11.83 -46.68
CA LYS A 237 12.27 -12.62 -46.80
C LYS A 237 11.88 -13.26 -45.49
#